data_a649784150ee40cd8a00d7f4c326e75b
#
_entry.id   a649784150ee40cd8a00d7f4c326e75b
#
_cell.length_a   1.000
_cell.length_b   1.000
_cell.length_c   1.000
_cell.angle_alpha   90.00
_cell.angle_beta   90.00
_cell.angle_gamma   90.00
#
_symmetry.space_group_name_H-M   'P 1'
#
loop_
_entity.id
_entity.type
_entity.pdbx_description
1 polymer ?
#
loop_
_entity_poly.entity_id
_entity_poly.type
_entity_poly.pdbx_seq_one_letter_code
_entity_poly.pdbx_strand_id
1 'polypeptide(L)'
;MITVYGEALVDLVPTSPDPLAPLQPALGGGPFNVARALGRFGADVAFQSRLSRDAFGRALEQSLIDAHVTLTHCTTGPEPTTLAVTALNPDGAATYTFYVDGTADRLATPQPVDAGFAVFGTLSLALEPASLRYAEAAAASARNGAVVCLDPNIRPAFASEKHRLFLRGMLDNVTVLKLSDEEIDFLGDTSHVPVVVTTLGSDGIRVRAPFGTLTITAPKVQVADTIGAGDTIMAALVYQFQH
;
A
#
# COMPACT_ATOMS: atom_id res chain seq x y z
N MET A 1 -6.53 -6.56 -16.41
CA MET A 1 -7.06 -6.22 -15.07
C MET A 1 -5.92 -6.07 -14.08
N ILE A 2 -6.00 -5.10 -13.18
CA ILE A 2 -5.08 -4.89 -12.06
C ILE A 2 -5.83 -5.28 -10.78
N THR A 3 -5.24 -6.08 -9.91
CA THR A 3 -5.81 -6.39 -8.59
C THR A 3 -4.90 -5.86 -7.51
N VAL A 4 -5.44 -5.03 -6.62
CA VAL A 4 -4.74 -4.43 -5.50
C VAL A 4 -5.17 -5.12 -4.21
N TYR A 5 -4.18 -5.50 -3.39
CA TYR A 5 -4.37 -6.27 -2.17
C TYR A 5 -3.84 -5.52 -0.97
N GLY A 6 -4.62 -5.48 0.11
CA GLY A 6 -4.13 -4.94 1.36
C GLY A 6 -5.19 -4.19 2.17
N GLU A 7 -4.72 -3.34 3.07
CA GLU A 7 -5.57 -2.62 4.00
C GLU A 7 -6.32 -1.44 3.38
N ALA A 8 -7.47 -1.17 3.99
CA ALA A 8 -8.17 0.10 3.92
C ALA A 8 -8.45 0.53 5.36
N LEU A 9 -8.03 1.71 5.74
CA LEU A 9 -8.06 2.21 7.12
C LEU A 9 -8.53 3.67 7.18
N VAL A 10 -8.68 4.18 8.38
CA VAL A 10 -8.98 5.60 8.59
C VAL A 10 -7.87 6.24 9.41
N ASP A 11 -7.28 7.29 8.86
CA ASP A 11 -6.39 8.18 9.57
C ASP A 11 -7.21 9.17 10.40
N LEU A 12 -6.90 9.27 11.70
CA LEU A 12 -7.48 10.25 12.60
C LEU A 12 -6.45 11.33 12.88
N VAL A 13 -6.60 12.48 12.23
CA VAL A 13 -5.61 13.57 12.24
C VAL A 13 -6.08 14.67 13.21
N PRO A 14 -5.27 15.06 14.22
CA PRO A 14 -5.66 16.10 15.15
C PRO A 14 -5.69 17.48 14.48
N THR A 15 -6.63 18.30 14.88
CA THR A 15 -6.78 19.68 14.37
C THR A 15 -5.81 20.68 15.00
N SER A 16 -5.11 20.28 16.06
CA SER A 16 -4.06 21.05 16.74
C SER A 16 -3.13 20.13 17.52
N PRO A 17 -1.98 20.61 18.02
CA PRO A 17 -1.05 19.82 18.83
C PRO A 17 -1.57 19.45 20.24
N ASP A 18 -2.74 19.93 20.66
CA ASP A 18 -3.34 19.54 21.94
C ASP A 18 -3.66 18.04 21.95
N PRO A 19 -3.22 17.26 22.96
CA PRO A 19 -3.50 15.82 23.06
C PRO A 19 -4.98 15.43 23.02
N LEU A 20 -5.86 16.34 23.37
CA LEU A 20 -7.34 16.16 23.35
C LEU A 20 -8.02 16.97 22.24
N ALA A 21 -7.26 17.46 21.26
CA ALA A 21 -7.82 18.14 20.09
C ALA A 21 -8.83 17.25 19.35
N PRO A 22 -9.88 17.82 18.73
CA PRO A 22 -10.74 17.08 17.83
C PRO A 22 -9.92 16.39 16.72
N LEU A 23 -10.31 15.15 16.39
CA LEU A 23 -9.69 14.39 15.33
C LEU A 23 -10.55 14.47 14.07
N GLN A 24 -9.91 14.75 12.93
CA GLN A 24 -10.55 14.73 11.63
C GLN A 24 -10.26 13.39 10.95
N PRO A 25 -11.29 12.59 10.61
CA PRO A 25 -11.09 11.34 9.90
C PRO A 25 -10.75 11.59 8.42
N ALA A 26 -9.78 10.83 7.92
CA ALA A 26 -9.42 10.76 6.51
C ALA A 26 -9.33 9.30 6.07
N LEU A 27 -9.86 8.97 4.90
CA LEU A 27 -9.78 7.63 4.34
C LEU A 27 -8.37 7.37 3.83
N GLY A 28 -7.76 6.26 4.24
CA GLY A 28 -6.36 5.93 4.00
C GLY A 28 -6.09 4.43 3.85
N GLY A 29 -4.81 4.10 3.87
CA GLY A 29 -4.25 2.79 3.56
C GLY A 29 -3.54 2.82 2.20
N GLY A 30 -2.29 2.36 2.14
CA GLY A 30 -1.52 2.38 0.90
C GLY A 30 -2.22 1.68 -0.25
N PRO A 31 -2.61 0.39 -0.12
CA PRO A 31 -3.33 -0.33 -1.16
C PRO A 31 -4.68 0.30 -1.52
N PHE A 32 -5.42 0.82 -0.55
CA PHE A 32 -6.65 1.55 -0.80
C PHE A 32 -6.41 2.79 -1.68
N ASN A 33 -5.38 3.56 -1.39
CA ASN A 33 -5.00 4.74 -2.18
C ASN A 33 -4.57 4.36 -3.61
N VAL A 34 -3.78 3.28 -3.76
CA VAL A 34 -3.38 2.75 -5.08
C VAL A 34 -4.61 2.34 -5.89
N ALA A 35 -5.54 1.59 -5.31
CA ALA A 35 -6.75 1.15 -6.01
C ALA A 35 -7.61 2.34 -6.47
N ARG A 36 -7.82 3.35 -5.60
CA ARG A 36 -8.55 4.58 -5.95
C ARG A 36 -7.87 5.38 -7.06
N ALA A 37 -6.55 5.50 -7.00
CA ALA A 37 -5.80 6.22 -8.04
C ALA A 37 -5.93 5.51 -9.38
N LEU A 38 -5.76 4.19 -9.43
CA LEU A 38 -5.94 3.39 -10.63
C LEU A 38 -7.35 3.53 -11.23
N GLY A 39 -8.39 3.43 -10.40
CA GLY A 39 -9.76 3.60 -10.87
C GLY A 39 -10.01 5.00 -11.44
N ARG A 40 -9.47 6.05 -10.81
CA ARG A 40 -9.53 7.43 -11.34
C ARG A 40 -8.73 7.63 -12.63
N PHE A 41 -7.68 6.84 -12.87
CA PHE A 41 -6.97 6.81 -14.16
C PHE A 41 -7.77 6.08 -15.25
N GLY A 42 -8.90 5.44 -14.91
CA GLY A 42 -9.70 4.65 -15.83
C GLY A 42 -9.20 3.23 -16.06
N ALA A 43 -8.35 2.72 -15.17
CA ALA A 43 -7.89 1.33 -15.22
C ALA A 43 -9.01 0.34 -14.89
N ASP A 44 -8.95 -0.84 -15.50
CA ASP A 44 -9.72 -2.02 -15.05
C ASP A 44 -9.06 -2.57 -13.77
N VAL A 45 -9.60 -2.15 -12.60
CA VAL A 45 -9.01 -2.41 -11.28
C VAL A 45 -9.98 -3.07 -10.33
N ALA A 46 -9.49 -4.05 -9.57
CA ALA A 46 -10.18 -4.69 -8.46
C ALA A 46 -9.42 -4.48 -7.15
N PHE A 47 -10.13 -4.43 -6.02
CA PHE A 47 -9.54 -4.38 -4.69
C PHE A 47 -9.91 -5.63 -3.89
N GLN A 48 -8.93 -6.26 -3.26
CA GLN A 48 -9.12 -7.42 -2.40
C GLN A 48 -8.66 -7.15 -0.97
N SER A 49 -9.62 -7.12 -0.07
CA SER A 49 -9.45 -6.90 1.36
C SER A 49 -10.63 -7.48 2.13
N ARG A 50 -10.71 -7.17 3.42
CA ARG A 50 -11.92 -7.30 4.22
C ARG A 50 -12.24 -5.97 4.85
N LEU A 51 -13.42 -5.42 4.58
CA LEU A 51 -13.91 -4.15 5.13
C LEU A 51 -14.82 -4.38 6.33
N SER A 52 -14.82 -3.42 7.25
CA SER A 52 -15.77 -3.40 8.34
C SER A 52 -17.19 -3.04 7.87
N ARG A 53 -18.19 -3.50 8.62
CA ARG A 53 -19.57 -3.01 8.48
C ARG A 53 -19.87 -1.77 9.32
N ASP A 54 -18.89 -1.18 10.00
CA ASP A 54 -19.05 0.07 10.72
C ASP A 54 -19.20 1.29 9.78
N ALA A 55 -19.31 2.49 10.33
CA ALA A 55 -19.46 3.70 9.53
C ALA A 55 -18.24 4.01 8.66
N PHE A 56 -17.05 3.75 9.18
CA PHE A 56 -15.80 3.95 8.44
C PHE A 56 -15.61 2.94 7.31
N GLY A 57 -15.92 1.65 7.56
CA GLY A 57 -15.85 0.62 6.52
C GLY A 57 -16.80 0.90 5.36
N ARG A 58 -18.01 1.38 5.63
CA ARG A 58 -18.94 1.81 4.57
C ARG A 58 -18.44 3.02 3.79
N ALA A 59 -17.79 3.98 4.46
CA ALA A 59 -17.19 5.14 3.79
C ALA A 59 -16.01 4.74 2.87
N LEU A 60 -15.18 3.79 3.32
CA LEU A 60 -14.10 3.21 2.51
C LEU A 60 -14.67 2.49 1.28
N GLU A 61 -15.67 1.63 1.47
CA GLU A 61 -16.35 0.90 0.39
C GLU A 61 -16.94 1.88 -0.65
N GLN A 62 -17.70 2.86 -0.20
CA GLN A 62 -18.29 3.86 -1.10
C GLN A 62 -17.22 4.63 -1.88
N SER A 63 -16.13 5.00 -1.24
CA SER A 63 -15.02 5.71 -1.90
C SER A 63 -14.31 4.89 -2.98
N LEU A 64 -14.24 3.55 -2.82
CA LEU A 64 -13.75 2.64 -3.86
C LEU A 64 -14.74 2.54 -5.02
N ILE A 65 -16.04 2.43 -4.73
CA ILE A 65 -17.11 2.41 -5.73
C ILE A 65 -17.11 3.70 -6.55
N ASP A 66 -17.03 4.86 -5.89
CA ASP A 66 -16.99 6.18 -6.54
C ASP A 66 -15.74 6.35 -7.44
N ALA A 67 -14.67 5.62 -7.13
CA ALA A 67 -13.46 5.54 -7.94
C ALA A 67 -13.51 4.43 -9.01
N HIS A 68 -14.65 3.79 -9.23
CA HIS A 68 -14.84 2.72 -10.21
C HIS A 68 -14.00 1.45 -9.97
N VAL A 69 -13.69 1.16 -8.71
CA VAL A 69 -12.94 -0.04 -8.31
C VAL A 69 -13.91 -1.22 -8.11
N THR A 70 -13.59 -2.36 -8.72
CA THR A 70 -14.36 -3.60 -8.57
C THR A 70 -14.09 -4.24 -7.20
N LEU A 71 -15.15 -4.62 -6.48
CA LEU A 71 -15.08 -5.19 -5.13
C LEU A 71 -15.56 -6.66 -5.04
N THR A 72 -15.61 -7.38 -6.15
CA THR A 72 -16.16 -8.75 -6.21
C THR A 72 -15.50 -9.72 -5.21
N HIS A 73 -14.22 -9.57 -4.93
CA HIS A 73 -13.47 -10.38 -3.97
C HIS A 73 -13.13 -9.64 -2.67
N CYS A 74 -13.74 -8.47 -2.44
CA CYS A 74 -13.65 -7.77 -1.17
C CYS A 74 -14.75 -8.29 -0.24
N THR A 75 -14.36 -8.80 0.93
CA THR A 75 -15.32 -9.32 1.91
C THR A 75 -15.69 -8.26 2.94
N THR A 76 -16.78 -8.45 3.67
CA THR A 76 -17.18 -7.58 4.77
C THR A 76 -17.40 -8.34 6.06
N GLY A 77 -17.18 -7.71 7.22
CA GLY A 77 -17.38 -8.33 8.52
C GLY A 77 -17.75 -7.35 9.63
N PRO A 78 -18.12 -7.89 10.81
CA PRO A 78 -18.51 -7.09 11.97
C PRO A 78 -17.31 -6.51 12.72
N GLU A 79 -16.09 -6.94 12.38
CA GLU A 79 -14.86 -6.47 13.01
C GLU A 79 -14.67 -4.97 12.74
N PRO A 80 -14.08 -4.17 13.66
CA PRO A 80 -13.91 -2.73 13.47
C PRO A 80 -12.94 -2.40 12.33
N THR A 81 -13.07 -1.19 11.79
CA THR A 81 -12.11 -0.62 10.85
C THR A 81 -10.77 -0.36 11.55
N THR A 82 -9.66 -0.65 10.90
CA THR A 82 -8.32 -0.25 11.34
C THR A 82 -8.20 1.27 11.40
N LEU A 83 -7.62 1.79 12.50
CA LEU A 83 -7.39 3.22 12.68
C LEU A 83 -5.90 3.51 12.83
N ALA A 84 -5.46 4.60 12.20
CA ALA A 84 -4.16 5.22 12.43
C ALA A 84 -4.36 6.59 13.08
N VAL A 85 -4.02 6.72 14.35
CA VAL A 85 -4.15 7.97 15.08
C VAL A 85 -2.84 8.73 15.02
N THR A 86 -2.89 9.93 14.47
CA THR A 86 -1.74 10.83 14.39
C THR A 86 -1.66 11.69 15.64
N ALA A 87 -0.48 11.82 16.22
CA ALA A 87 -0.16 12.83 17.21
C ALA A 87 0.91 13.78 16.65
N LEU A 88 0.70 15.08 16.85
CA LEU A 88 1.67 16.10 16.42
C LEU A 88 2.59 16.42 17.59
N ASN A 89 3.88 16.24 17.40
CA ASN A 89 4.88 16.65 18.36
C ASN A 89 5.05 18.18 18.37
N PRO A 90 5.60 18.77 19.44
CA PRO A 90 5.85 20.22 19.50
C PRO A 90 6.74 20.78 18.38
N ASP A 91 7.58 19.95 17.80
CA ASP A 91 8.46 20.24 16.65
C ASP A 91 7.75 20.11 15.29
N GLY A 92 6.45 19.73 15.30
CA GLY A 92 5.65 19.51 14.10
C GLY A 92 5.80 18.12 13.46
N ALA A 93 6.65 17.25 14.01
CA ALA A 93 6.74 15.88 13.53
C ALA A 93 5.50 15.08 13.91
N ALA A 94 5.03 14.22 12.99
CA ALA A 94 3.89 13.36 13.21
C ALA A 94 4.34 11.99 13.72
N THR A 95 3.68 11.49 14.78
CA THR A 95 3.79 10.11 15.24
C THR A 95 2.47 9.40 15.06
N TYR A 96 2.53 8.09 14.75
CA TYR A 96 1.34 7.29 14.47
C TYR A 96 1.18 6.18 15.50
N THR A 97 -0.04 6.05 16.02
CA THR A 97 -0.49 4.91 16.80
C THR A 97 -1.52 4.13 15.99
N PHE A 98 -1.25 2.85 15.76
CA PHE A 98 -2.12 1.99 14.97
C PHE A 98 -3.00 1.13 15.89
N TYR A 99 -4.30 1.22 15.72
CA TYR A 99 -5.30 0.37 16.37
C TYR A 99 -5.68 -0.73 15.39
N VAL A 100 -5.01 -1.86 15.49
CA VAL A 100 -5.05 -2.95 14.52
C VAL A 100 -5.60 -4.26 15.09
N ASP A 101 -5.76 -4.38 16.41
CA ASP A 101 -6.15 -5.64 17.02
C ASP A 101 -7.63 -5.94 16.77
N GLY A 102 -7.88 -7.13 16.18
CA GLY A 102 -9.23 -7.59 15.86
C GLY A 102 -9.91 -6.83 14.73
N THR A 103 -9.17 -6.05 13.93
CA THR A 103 -9.74 -5.28 12.81
C THR A 103 -10.01 -6.13 11.58
N ALA A 104 -10.92 -5.65 10.72
CA ALA A 104 -11.47 -6.42 9.60
C ALA A 104 -10.40 -6.80 8.57
N ASP A 105 -9.55 -5.87 8.15
CA ASP A 105 -8.52 -6.06 7.13
C ASP A 105 -7.49 -7.14 7.49
N ARG A 106 -7.23 -7.36 8.79
CA ARG A 106 -6.37 -8.45 9.28
C ARG A 106 -6.96 -9.84 9.04
N LEU A 107 -8.25 -9.94 8.78
CA LEU A 107 -8.96 -11.20 8.54
C LEU A 107 -9.23 -11.43 7.05
N ALA A 108 -8.66 -10.63 6.17
CA ALA A 108 -8.78 -10.80 4.72
C ALA A 108 -8.36 -12.21 4.27
N THR A 109 -9.07 -12.71 3.26
CA THR A 109 -8.82 -14.01 2.61
C THR A 109 -8.65 -13.81 1.12
N PRO A 110 -7.51 -13.20 0.68
CA PRO A 110 -7.28 -12.84 -0.70
C PRO A 110 -7.24 -14.10 -1.59
N GLN A 111 -7.72 -13.96 -2.82
CA GLN A 111 -7.61 -14.98 -3.86
C GLN A 111 -6.50 -14.58 -4.84
N PRO A 112 -5.67 -15.54 -5.31
CA PRO A 112 -4.68 -15.24 -6.33
C PRO A 112 -5.36 -14.87 -7.66
N VAL A 113 -4.62 -14.19 -8.53
CA VAL A 113 -5.04 -13.91 -9.91
C VAL A 113 -4.26 -14.78 -10.89
N ASP A 114 -4.88 -15.09 -12.03
CA ASP A 114 -4.29 -15.98 -13.04
C ASP A 114 -3.44 -15.22 -14.07
N ALA A 115 -3.62 -13.90 -14.17
CA ALA A 115 -2.87 -13.03 -15.10
C ALA A 115 -3.05 -11.55 -14.74
N GLY A 116 -2.34 -10.67 -15.43
CA GLY A 116 -2.39 -9.22 -15.20
C GLY A 116 -1.45 -8.78 -14.09
N PHE A 117 -1.88 -7.81 -13.28
CA PHE A 117 -1.05 -7.23 -12.23
C PHE A 117 -1.65 -7.52 -10.86
N ALA A 118 -0.81 -7.96 -9.92
CA ALA A 118 -1.13 -8.19 -8.52
C ALA A 118 -0.28 -7.24 -7.66
N VAL A 119 -0.90 -6.23 -7.04
CA VAL A 119 -0.21 -5.17 -6.30
C VAL A 119 -0.40 -5.38 -4.81
N PHE A 120 0.70 -5.51 -4.07
CA PHE A 120 0.72 -5.75 -2.63
C PHE A 120 1.52 -4.66 -1.93
N GLY A 121 1.18 -4.38 -0.67
CA GLY A 121 2.01 -3.45 0.08
C GLY A 121 1.52 -3.11 1.47
N THR A 122 2.35 -2.36 2.10
CA THR A 122 2.19 -1.56 3.30
C THR A 122 1.83 -2.35 4.57
N LEU A 123 0.99 -1.80 5.43
CA LEU A 123 0.66 -2.30 6.78
C LEU A 123 0.13 -3.74 6.78
N SER A 124 -0.62 -4.12 5.75
CA SER A 124 -1.18 -5.48 5.62
C SER A 124 -0.12 -6.57 5.52
N LEU A 125 1.11 -6.24 5.11
CA LEU A 125 2.24 -7.17 5.07
C LEU A 125 3.00 -7.27 6.41
N ALA A 126 2.71 -6.40 7.36
CA ALA A 126 3.33 -6.41 8.70
C ALA A 126 2.50 -7.18 9.73
N LEU A 127 1.21 -7.42 9.48
CA LEU A 127 0.24 -7.86 10.47
C LEU A 127 -0.37 -9.24 10.15
N GLU A 128 -0.04 -10.24 10.97
CA GLU A 128 -0.68 -11.55 10.92
C GLU A 128 -2.13 -11.51 11.43
N PRO A 129 -3.04 -12.38 10.93
CA PRO A 129 -2.78 -13.45 9.97
C PRO A 129 -2.84 -13.02 8.50
N ALA A 130 -3.29 -11.80 8.17
CA ALA A 130 -3.48 -11.37 6.78
C ALA A 130 -2.17 -11.37 5.98
N SER A 131 -1.05 -10.95 6.59
CA SER A 131 0.26 -10.90 5.92
C SER A 131 0.67 -12.23 5.30
N LEU A 132 0.48 -13.35 6.02
CA LEU A 132 0.77 -14.70 5.53
C LEU A 132 -0.10 -15.05 4.31
N ARG A 133 -1.40 -14.73 4.37
CA ARG A 133 -2.35 -14.99 3.28
C ARG A 133 -2.05 -14.13 2.05
N TYR A 134 -1.64 -12.88 2.23
CA TYR A 134 -1.22 -12.02 1.12
C TYR A 134 0.07 -12.54 0.47
N ALA A 135 1.04 -13.03 1.26
CA ALA A 135 2.25 -13.64 0.73
C ALA A 135 1.95 -14.92 -0.08
N GLU A 136 1.03 -15.77 0.40
CA GLU A 136 0.55 -16.96 -0.32
C GLU A 136 -0.15 -16.57 -1.63
N ALA A 137 -1.02 -15.56 -1.61
CA ALA A 137 -1.69 -15.05 -2.80
C ALA A 137 -0.71 -14.46 -3.82
N ALA A 138 0.32 -13.72 -3.36
CA ALA A 138 1.38 -13.19 -4.21
C ALA A 138 2.17 -14.31 -4.90
N ALA A 139 2.62 -15.31 -4.14
CA ALA A 139 3.34 -16.46 -4.68
C ALA A 139 2.48 -17.28 -5.67
N ALA A 140 1.20 -17.47 -5.39
CA ALA A 140 0.29 -18.16 -6.29
C ALA A 140 0.04 -17.35 -7.58
N SER A 141 -0.18 -16.02 -7.47
CA SER A 141 -0.35 -15.14 -8.62
C SER A 141 0.88 -15.13 -9.52
N ALA A 142 2.09 -15.10 -8.94
CA ALA A 142 3.35 -15.21 -9.71
C ALA A 142 3.43 -16.53 -10.47
N ARG A 143 3.12 -17.66 -9.83
CA ARG A 143 3.08 -18.99 -10.50
C ARG A 143 2.06 -19.06 -11.62
N ASN A 144 0.96 -18.33 -11.51
CA ASN A 144 -0.09 -18.24 -12.54
C ASN A 144 0.29 -17.29 -13.70
N GLY A 145 1.43 -16.59 -13.61
CA GLY A 145 1.93 -15.69 -14.66
C GLY A 145 1.51 -14.22 -14.50
N ALA A 146 0.99 -13.83 -13.34
CA ALA A 146 0.72 -12.42 -13.03
C ALA A 146 2.04 -11.67 -12.74
N VAL A 147 2.07 -10.39 -13.08
CA VAL A 147 3.14 -9.46 -12.68
C VAL A 147 2.87 -9.02 -11.24
N VAL A 148 3.70 -9.50 -10.31
CA VAL A 148 3.59 -9.13 -8.89
C VAL A 148 4.37 -7.85 -8.63
N CYS A 149 3.65 -6.84 -8.12
CA CYS A 149 4.18 -5.54 -7.73
C CYS A 149 4.15 -5.41 -6.21
N LEU A 150 5.23 -4.96 -5.61
CA LEU A 150 5.36 -4.79 -4.17
C LEU A 150 5.78 -3.36 -3.82
N ASP A 151 5.04 -2.74 -2.90
CA ASP A 151 5.40 -1.48 -2.23
C ASP A 151 5.42 -1.74 -0.72
N PRO A 152 6.56 -2.07 -0.11
CA PRO A 152 6.62 -2.38 1.32
C PRO A 152 6.11 -1.25 2.20
N ASN A 153 6.47 -0.01 1.86
CA ASN A 153 6.06 1.21 2.55
C ASN A 153 6.14 1.06 4.07
N ILE A 154 7.36 0.73 4.53
CA ILE A 154 7.64 0.23 5.88
C ILE A 154 7.37 1.30 6.92
N ARG A 155 6.47 1.01 7.84
CA ARG A 155 6.19 1.90 8.96
C ARG A 155 7.16 1.63 10.11
N PRO A 156 7.82 2.63 10.68
CA PRO A 156 8.81 2.44 11.77
C PRO A 156 8.28 1.60 12.94
N ALA A 157 7.00 1.74 13.29
CA ALA A 157 6.36 0.97 14.35
C ALA A 157 6.34 -0.54 14.12
N PHE A 158 6.49 -1.00 12.87
CA PHE A 158 6.49 -2.42 12.49
C PHE A 158 7.83 -2.88 11.90
N ALA A 159 8.79 -1.98 11.76
CA ALA A 159 10.13 -2.29 11.27
C ALA A 159 10.88 -3.18 12.28
N SER A 160 10.87 -4.49 12.04
CA SER A 160 11.53 -5.50 12.85
C SER A 160 12.30 -6.48 11.97
N GLU A 161 13.24 -7.21 12.56
CA GLU A 161 13.96 -8.26 11.83
C GLU A 161 13.00 -9.34 11.31
N LYS A 162 11.95 -9.69 12.07
CA LYS A 162 10.90 -10.63 11.63
C LYS A 162 10.22 -10.10 10.36
N HIS A 163 9.84 -8.82 10.34
CA HIS A 163 9.19 -8.20 9.19
C HIS A 163 10.14 -8.10 7.99
N ARG A 164 11.41 -7.76 8.23
CA ARG A 164 12.45 -7.72 7.20
C ARG A 164 12.60 -9.08 6.52
N LEU A 165 12.72 -10.17 7.30
CA LEU A 165 12.86 -11.53 6.78
C LEU A 165 11.61 -11.98 6.02
N PHE A 166 10.42 -11.62 6.52
CA PHE A 166 9.16 -11.89 5.85
C PHE A 166 9.11 -11.21 4.45
N LEU A 167 9.39 -9.91 4.38
CA LEU A 167 9.41 -9.18 3.11
C LEU A 167 10.45 -9.74 2.13
N ARG A 168 11.66 -10.06 2.62
CA ARG A 168 12.69 -10.72 1.80
C ARG A 168 12.23 -12.04 1.21
N GLY A 169 11.49 -12.84 1.98
CA GLY A 169 10.91 -14.09 1.48
C GLY A 169 9.85 -13.90 0.38
N MET A 170 9.24 -12.72 0.30
CA MET A 170 8.31 -12.40 -0.79
C MET A 170 9.03 -12.02 -2.10
N LEU A 171 10.26 -11.47 -2.02
CA LEU A 171 10.96 -10.89 -3.18
C LEU A 171 11.19 -11.87 -4.33
N ASP A 172 11.32 -13.17 -4.06
CA ASP A 172 11.47 -14.21 -5.09
C ASP A 172 10.26 -14.31 -6.04
N ASN A 173 9.11 -13.79 -5.61
CA ASN A 173 7.88 -13.77 -6.39
C ASN A 173 7.56 -12.38 -6.96
N VAL A 174 8.41 -11.38 -6.70
CA VAL A 174 8.16 -9.98 -7.08
C VAL A 174 8.84 -9.66 -8.41
N THR A 175 8.07 -9.10 -9.32
CA THR A 175 8.56 -8.59 -10.62
C THR A 175 8.91 -7.11 -10.54
N VAL A 176 8.08 -6.32 -9.85
CA VAL A 176 8.27 -4.87 -9.70
C VAL A 176 8.30 -4.53 -8.21
N LEU A 177 9.40 -3.99 -7.74
CA LEU A 177 9.58 -3.54 -6.37
C LEU A 177 9.71 -2.02 -6.35
N LYS A 178 8.83 -1.34 -5.63
CA LYS A 178 8.97 0.11 -5.37
C LYS A 178 9.46 0.30 -3.94
N LEU A 179 10.44 1.16 -3.76
CA LEU A 179 11.08 1.47 -2.47
C LEU A 179 11.27 2.98 -2.33
N SER A 180 11.34 3.46 -1.10
CA SER A 180 12.03 4.70 -0.75
C SER A 180 13.54 4.45 -0.55
N ASP A 181 14.35 5.51 -0.50
CA ASP A 181 15.79 5.39 -0.17
C ASP A 181 16.03 4.68 1.16
N GLU A 182 15.23 5.01 2.17
CA GLU A 182 15.35 4.46 3.53
C GLU A 182 15.03 2.95 3.56
N GLU A 183 14.15 2.50 2.69
CA GLU A 183 13.73 1.09 2.63
C GLU A 183 14.77 0.19 1.95
N ILE A 184 15.65 0.74 1.12
CA ILE A 184 16.75 -0.01 0.51
C ILE A 184 17.65 -0.61 1.60
N ASP A 185 18.04 0.21 2.57
CA ASP A 185 18.91 -0.23 3.67
C ASP A 185 18.22 -1.28 4.55
N PHE A 186 16.92 -1.15 4.76
CA PHE A 186 16.15 -2.11 5.54
C PHE A 186 16.04 -3.47 4.84
N LEU A 187 15.73 -3.52 3.55
CA LEU A 187 15.59 -4.77 2.81
C LEU A 187 16.92 -5.40 2.41
N GLY A 188 17.95 -4.59 2.18
CA GLY A 188 19.25 -5.03 1.69
C GLY A 188 19.24 -5.41 0.22
N ASP A 189 19.89 -6.54 -0.14
CA ASP A 189 20.04 -6.94 -1.55
C ASP A 189 18.71 -7.25 -2.23
N THR A 190 18.42 -6.48 -3.29
CA THR A 190 17.26 -6.62 -4.17
C THR A 190 17.68 -6.88 -5.63
N SER A 191 18.94 -7.26 -5.88
CA SER A 191 19.52 -7.38 -7.24
C SER A 191 18.80 -8.42 -8.11
N HIS A 192 18.21 -9.44 -7.49
CA HIS A 192 17.44 -10.50 -8.17
C HIS A 192 16.02 -10.07 -8.61
N VAL A 193 15.50 -8.97 -8.09
CA VAL A 193 14.18 -8.46 -8.52
C VAL A 193 14.31 -7.79 -9.88
N PRO A 194 13.49 -8.18 -10.89
CA PRO A 194 13.66 -7.69 -12.27
C PRO A 194 13.58 -6.18 -12.42
N VAL A 195 12.62 -5.53 -11.76
CA VAL A 195 12.43 -4.07 -11.84
C VAL A 195 12.37 -3.49 -10.43
N VAL A 196 13.27 -2.56 -10.12
CA VAL A 196 13.28 -1.84 -8.86
C VAL A 196 13.13 -0.35 -9.14
N VAL A 197 12.13 0.26 -8.52
CA VAL A 197 11.83 1.69 -8.60
C VAL A 197 12.10 2.31 -7.24
N THR A 198 13.07 3.20 -7.16
CA THR A 198 13.40 3.93 -5.94
C THR A 198 12.87 5.35 -6.03
N THR A 199 12.05 5.76 -5.07
CA THR A 199 11.62 7.15 -4.93
C THR A 199 12.68 7.94 -4.16
N LEU A 200 13.06 9.11 -4.70
CA LEU A 200 14.13 9.97 -4.21
C LEU A 200 13.58 11.33 -3.72
N GLY A 201 12.33 11.35 -3.26
CA GLY A 201 11.65 12.57 -2.84
C GLY A 201 11.63 13.62 -3.96
N SER A 202 12.16 14.82 -3.68
CA SER A 202 12.25 15.95 -4.62
C SER A 202 13.20 15.69 -5.81
N ASP A 203 14.10 14.71 -5.71
CA ASP A 203 15.06 14.38 -6.76
C ASP A 203 14.47 13.47 -7.83
N GLY A 204 13.26 12.94 -7.60
CA GLY A 204 12.52 12.15 -8.56
C GLY A 204 12.51 10.66 -8.27
N ILE A 205 12.72 9.84 -9.31
CA ILE A 205 12.72 8.38 -9.20
C ILE A 205 13.92 7.79 -9.96
N ARG A 206 14.44 6.69 -9.44
CA ARG A 206 15.43 5.84 -10.11
C ARG A 206 14.81 4.49 -10.42
N VAL A 207 14.93 4.06 -11.67
CA VAL A 207 14.43 2.75 -12.14
C VAL A 207 15.63 1.90 -12.53
N ARG A 208 15.80 0.74 -11.90
CA ARG A 208 16.72 -0.32 -12.33
C ARG A 208 15.90 -1.45 -12.95
N ALA A 209 16.26 -1.84 -14.17
CA ALA A 209 15.58 -2.88 -14.92
C ALA A 209 16.59 -3.61 -15.82
N PRO A 210 16.22 -4.71 -16.51
CA PRO A 210 17.13 -5.45 -17.40
C PRO A 210 17.78 -4.61 -18.51
N PHE A 211 17.14 -3.51 -18.92
CA PHE A 211 17.69 -2.56 -19.91
C PHE A 211 18.71 -1.56 -19.32
N GLY A 212 18.94 -1.57 -18.02
CA GLY A 212 19.86 -0.66 -17.32
C GLY A 212 19.20 0.18 -16.24
N THR A 213 19.82 1.30 -15.88
CA THR A 213 19.32 2.23 -14.86
C THR A 213 18.94 3.56 -15.49
N LEU A 214 17.75 4.05 -15.17
CA LEU A 214 17.23 5.35 -15.59
C LEU A 214 16.90 6.19 -14.35
N THR A 215 17.24 7.47 -14.37
CA THR A 215 16.80 8.44 -13.35
C THR A 215 15.93 9.49 -14.00
N ILE A 216 14.76 9.76 -13.42
CA ILE A 216 13.78 10.74 -13.89
C ILE A 216 13.64 11.78 -12.77
N THR A 217 13.95 13.02 -13.07
CA THR A 217 13.85 14.14 -12.11
C THR A 217 12.38 14.48 -11.85
N ALA A 218 12.08 14.83 -10.59
CA ALA A 218 10.74 15.29 -10.25
C ALA A 218 10.44 16.67 -10.88
N PRO A 219 9.21 16.92 -11.32
CA PRO A 219 8.79 18.26 -11.71
C PRO A 219 8.82 19.19 -10.49
N LYS A 220 9.21 20.45 -10.69
CA LYS A 220 9.14 21.48 -9.64
C LYS A 220 7.67 21.87 -9.44
N VAL A 221 7.12 21.52 -8.28
CA VAL A 221 5.74 21.83 -7.89
C VAL A 221 5.71 22.47 -6.51
N GLN A 222 4.69 23.27 -6.24
CA GLN A 222 4.41 23.71 -4.88
C GLN A 222 3.72 22.54 -4.15
N VAL A 223 4.40 21.98 -3.17
CA VAL A 223 3.88 20.83 -2.39
C VAL A 223 2.78 21.35 -1.46
N ALA A 224 1.58 20.81 -1.60
CA ALA A 224 0.46 21.04 -0.69
C ALA A 224 0.37 19.95 0.38
N ASP A 225 0.58 18.69 -0.02
CA ASP A 225 0.59 17.51 0.83
C ASP A 225 1.43 16.41 0.17
N THR A 226 2.06 15.57 0.97
CA THR A 226 2.85 14.40 0.51
C THR A 226 2.16 13.07 0.77
N ILE A 227 1.04 13.06 1.51
CA ILE A 227 0.30 11.82 1.82
C ILE A 227 -0.20 11.17 0.53
N GLY A 228 0.08 9.87 0.38
CA GLY A 228 -0.31 9.11 -0.80
C GLY A 228 0.49 9.39 -2.09
N ALA A 229 1.55 10.22 -2.03
CA ALA A 229 2.41 10.43 -3.20
C ALA A 229 3.06 9.13 -3.68
N GLY A 230 3.60 8.33 -2.75
CA GLY A 230 4.16 7.00 -3.04
C GLY A 230 3.13 6.05 -3.64
N ASP A 231 1.92 6.03 -3.08
CA ASP A 231 0.81 5.20 -3.55
C ASP A 231 0.39 5.60 -4.98
N THR A 232 0.36 6.92 -5.27
CA THR A 232 0.06 7.44 -6.60
C THR A 232 1.15 7.08 -7.61
N ILE A 233 2.43 7.09 -7.23
CA ILE A 233 3.54 6.63 -8.08
C ILE A 233 3.38 5.13 -8.38
N MET A 234 3.07 4.29 -7.41
CA MET A 234 2.82 2.86 -7.65
C MET A 234 1.64 2.68 -8.62
N ALA A 235 0.54 3.40 -8.43
CA ALA A 235 -0.62 3.34 -9.31
C ALA A 235 -0.24 3.76 -10.75
N ALA A 236 0.50 4.85 -10.91
CA ALA A 236 0.93 5.35 -12.23
C ALA A 236 1.87 4.35 -12.93
N LEU A 237 2.82 3.74 -12.21
CA LEU A 237 3.72 2.73 -12.75
C LEU A 237 2.94 1.52 -13.28
N VAL A 238 2.04 0.96 -12.46
CA VAL A 238 1.27 -0.22 -12.86
C VAL A 238 0.32 0.10 -14.01
N TYR A 239 -0.29 1.29 -14.00
CA TYR A 239 -1.12 1.77 -15.11
C TYR A 239 -0.34 1.83 -16.43
N GLN A 240 0.87 2.38 -16.42
CA GLN A 240 1.72 2.49 -17.61
C GLN A 240 2.26 1.14 -18.09
N PHE A 241 2.52 0.19 -17.20
CA PHE A 241 2.94 -1.16 -17.60
C PHE A 241 1.81 -1.98 -18.23
N GLN A 242 0.55 -1.62 -17.98
CA GLN A 242 -0.61 -2.27 -18.59
C GLN A 242 -0.84 -1.77 -20.05
N HIS A 243 -0.38 -0.57 -20.40
CA HIS A 243 -0.61 0.09 -21.70
C HIS A 243 0.68 0.21 -22.49
#